data_e300279c95bb28bdb54b41becbba1bdd
#
_entry.id   e300279c95bb28bdb54b41becbba1bdd
#
_cell.length_a   1.000
_cell.length_b   1.000
_cell.length_c   1.000
_cell.angle_alpha   90.00
_cell.angle_beta   90.00
_cell.angle_gamma   90.00
#
_symmetry.space_group_name_H-M   'P 1'
#
loop_
_entity.id
_entity.type
_entity.pdbx_description
1 polymer ?
#
loop_
_entity_poly.entity_id
_entity_poly.type
_entity_poly.pdbx_seq_one_letter_code
_entity_poly.pdbx_strand_id
1 'polypeptide(L)'
;MKARSATIDDGAEVVRLAAVMYASMGQDPTDARWVDMARAQFASRLGHDLGVFVVDHPARDGLAASAAATIATRLAGPNNLSARTAYVQWVATDPDARSQGFGRAVMTALLQWCVDEDVVYVELHATEAGEPLYRDLGFTDAGPVALRNRLADVRQS
;
A
#
# COMPACT_ATOMS: atom_id res chain seq x y z
N MET A 1 19.34 4.11 7.04
CA MET A 1 17.97 3.58 6.81
C MET A 1 17.52 4.01 5.43
N LYS A 2 17.32 3.06 4.56
CA LYS A 2 16.95 3.36 3.18
C LYS A 2 15.86 2.38 2.71
N ALA A 3 14.78 2.94 2.16
CA ALA A 3 13.79 2.14 1.46
C ALA A 3 14.36 1.67 0.12
N ARG A 4 14.00 0.45 -0.26
CA ARG A 4 14.32 -0.14 -1.55
C ARG A 4 13.08 -0.73 -2.20
N SER A 5 13.14 -0.96 -3.50
CA SER A 5 12.11 -1.76 -4.17
C SER A 5 12.13 -3.19 -3.62
N ALA A 6 10.96 -3.76 -3.42
CA ALA A 6 10.85 -5.16 -3.05
C ALA A 6 11.29 -6.06 -4.21
N THR A 7 11.82 -7.20 -3.87
CA THR A 7 12.09 -8.29 -4.81
C THR A 7 11.06 -9.40 -4.62
N ILE A 8 11.04 -10.36 -5.54
CA ILE A 8 10.10 -11.49 -5.46
C ILE A 8 10.27 -12.28 -4.16
N ASP A 9 11.48 -12.30 -3.60
CA ASP A 9 11.80 -13.02 -2.36
C ASP A 9 11.23 -12.34 -1.11
N ASP A 10 10.81 -11.08 -1.20
CA ASP A 10 10.21 -10.35 -0.09
C ASP A 10 8.73 -10.70 0.14
N GLY A 11 8.11 -11.46 -0.75
CA GLY A 11 6.66 -11.68 -0.76
C GLY A 11 6.08 -12.17 0.56
N ALA A 12 6.71 -13.16 1.19
CA ALA A 12 6.22 -13.70 2.46
C ALA A 12 6.23 -12.63 3.58
N GLU A 13 7.29 -11.82 3.65
CA GLU A 13 7.43 -10.76 4.65
C GLU A 13 6.49 -9.58 4.38
N VAL A 14 6.30 -9.20 3.12
CA VAL A 14 5.34 -8.15 2.75
C VAL A 14 3.92 -8.57 3.16
N VAL A 15 3.53 -9.81 2.89
CA VAL A 15 2.22 -10.33 3.30
C VAL A 15 2.11 -10.46 4.82
N ARG A 16 3.19 -10.84 5.51
CA ARG A 16 3.23 -10.86 6.97
C ARG A 16 2.95 -9.47 7.56
N LEU A 17 3.59 -8.44 7.02
CA LEU A 17 3.36 -7.05 7.46
C LEU A 17 1.93 -6.59 7.14
N ALA A 18 1.38 -6.96 5.99
CA ALA A 18 -0.02 -6.69 5.67
C ALA A 18 -0.97 -7.35 6.68
N ALA A 19 -0.67 -8.58 7.11
CA ALA A 19 -1.43 -9.27 8.14
C ALA A 19 -1.39 -8.52 9.48
N VAL A 20 -0.23 -8.01 9.87
CA VAL A 20 -0.07 -7.16 11.08
C VAL A 20 -0.97 -5.92 10.98
N MET A 21 -1.00 -5.28 9.82
CA MET A 21 -1.85 -4.11 9.57
C MET A 21 -3.33 -4.46 9.71
N TYR A 22 -3.80 -5.53 9.05
CA TYR A 22 -5.21 -5.92 9.13
C TYR A 22 -5.62 -6.30 10.56
N ALA A 23 -4.76 -7.00 11.30
CA ALA A 23 -5.02 -7.31 12.71
C ALA A 23 -5.17 -6.03 13.55
N SER A 24 -4.34 -5.02 13.30
CA SER A 24 -4.44 -3.73 14.01
C SER A 24 -5.73 -2.97 13.69
N MET A 25 -6.35 -3.27 12.56
CA MET A 25 -7.64 -2.71 12.13
C MET A 25 -8.85 -3.55 12.60
N GLY A 26 -8.62 -4.57 13.41
CA GLY A 26 -9.68 -5.44 13.92
C GLY A 26 -10.15 -6.53 12.95
N GLN A 27 -9.41 -6.77 11.87
CA GLN A 27 -9.70 -7.84 10.92
C GLN A 27 -8.87 -9.08 11.26
N ASP A 28 -9.45 -10.26 11.03
CA ASP A 28 -8.75 -11.53 11.24
C ASP A 28 -7.88 -11.87 10.02
N PRO A 29 -6.53 -11.87 10.16
CA PRO A 29 -5.63 -12.17 9.05
C PRO A 29 -5.26 -13.65 8.92
N THR A 30 -5.92 -14.56 9.67
CA THR A 30 -5.49 -15.96 9.76
C THR A 30 -6.02 -16.85 8.64
N ASP A 31 -6.96 -16.37 7.82
CA ASP A 31 -7.49 -17.15 6.69
C ASP A 31 -6.41 -17.36 5.62
N ALA A 32 -5.99 -18.61 5.45
CA ALA A 32 -4.96 -18.98 4.48
C ALA A 32 -5.33 -18.63 3.03
N ARG A 33 -6.63 -18.55 2.71
CA ARG A 33 -7.09 -18.24 1.35
C ARG A 33 -6.66 -16.84 0.92
N TRP A 34 -6.81 -15.84 1.79
CA TRP A 34 -6.36 -14.49 1.43
C TRP A 34 -4.84 -14.37 1.41
N VAL A 35 -4.13 -15.06 2.32
CA VAL A 35 -2.67 -15.10 2.36
C VAL A 35 -2.12 -15.68 1.06
N ASP A 36 -2.66 -16.81 0.61
CA ASP A 36 -2.25 -17.45 -0.64
C ASP A 36 -2.56 -16.56 -1.86
N MET A 37 -3.73 -15.93 -1.88
CA MET A 37 -4.11 -14.98 -2.93
C MET A 37 -3.17 -13.78 -2.94
N ALA A 38 -2.90 -13.18 -1.78
CA ALA A 38 -2.01 -12.02 -1.64
C ALA A 38 -0.59 -12.35 -2.13
N ARG A 39 -0.05 -13.52 -1.75
CA ARG A 39 1.27 -13.96 -2.21
C ARG A 39 1.30 -14.20 -3.72
N ALA A 40 0.25 -14.79 -4.27
CA ALA A 40 0.13 -15.01 -5.71
C ALA A 40 0.05 -13.69 -6.49
N GLN A 41 -0.73 -12.73 -6.01
CA GLN A 41 -0.82 -11.39 -6.60
C GLN A 41 0.53 -10.65 -6.54
N PHE A 42 1.21 -10.70 -5.41
CA PHE A 42 2.54 -10.12 -5.28
C PHE A 42 3.49 -10.71 -6.34
N ALA A 43 3.54 -12.04 -6.43
CA ALA A 43 4.45 -12.72 -7.35
C ALA A 43 4.15 -12.39 -8.83
N SER A 44 2.88 -12.30 -9.21
CA SER A 44 2.50 -12.09 -10.61
C SER A 44 2.49 -10.62 -11.04
N ARG A 45 2.28 -9.69 -10.10
CA ARG A 45 2.06 -8.27 -10.42
C ARG A 45 3.25 -7.37 -10.10
N LEU A 46 4.19 -7.83 -9.25
CA LEU A 46 5.36 -7.02 -8.89
C LEU A 46 6.16 -6.63 -10.14
N GLY A 47 6.43 -5.34 -10.27
CA GLY A 47 7.12 -4.80 -11.43
C GLY A 47 6.25 -4.58 -12.67
N HIS A 48 4.98 -4.96 -12.61
CA HIS A 48 3.97 -4.66 -13.65
C HIS A 48 3.11 -3.48 -13.21
N ASP A 49 1.92 -3.75 -12.66
CA ASP A 49 1.05 -2.71 -12.12
C ASP A 49 1.20 -2.50 -10.61
N LEU A 50 1.99 -3.33 -9.94
CA LEU A 50 2.25 -3.29 -8.51
C LEU A 50 3.68 -2.84 -8.24
N GLY A 51 3.82 -1.76 -7.46
CA GLY A 51 5.08 -1.33 -6.85
C GLY A 51 5.03 -1.56 -5.34
N VAL A 52 6.10 -2.10 -4.80
CA VAL A 52 6.23 -2.33 -3.36
C VAL A 52 7.60 -1.85 -2.92
N PHE A 53 7.61 -1.08 -1.84
CA PHE A 53 8.83 -0.51 -1.24
C PHE A 53 8.96 -0.98 0.19
N VAL A 54 10.16 -1.34 0.57
CA VAL A 54 10.43 -2.00 1.84
C VAL A 54 11.65 -1.40 2.52
N VAL A 55 11.71 -1.55 3.85
CA VAL A 55 12.91 -1.29 4.65
C VAL A 55 13.26 -2.60 5.37
N ASP A 56 14.51 -3.03 5.23
CA ASP A 56 15.00 -4.20 5.95
C ASP A 56 15.03 -3.94 7.46
N HIS A 57 14.75 -4.96 8.25
CA HIS A 57 14.74 -4.80 9.71
C HIS A 57 16.17 -4.60 10.22
N PRO A 58 16.43 -3.56 11.07
CA PRO A 58 17.80 -3.24 11.49
C PRO A 58 18.41 -4.25 12.48
N ALA A 59 17.57 -5.04 13.16
CA ALA A 59 18.01 -5.89 14.27
C ALA A 59 17.85 -7.39 14.03
N ARG A 60 17.19 -7.80 12.94
CA ARG A 60 16.93 -9.21 12.63
C ARG A 60 16.65 -9.39 11.14
N ASP A 61 16.61 -10.63 10.69
CA ASP A 61 16.16 -10.93 9.34
C ASP A 61 14.70 -10.56 9.14
N GLY A 62 14.34 -10.15 7.93
CA GLY A 62 13.00 -9.74 7.57
C GLY A 62 12.86 -8.24 7.35
N LEU A 63 11.62 -7.77 7.26
CA LEU A 63 11.31 -6.40 6.94
C LEU A 63 10.80 -5.62 8.15
N ALA A 64 11.23 -4.37 8.27
CA ALA A 64 10.72 -3.42 9.26
C ALA A 64 9.46 -2.71 8.78
N ALA A 65 9.36 -2.41 7.50
CA ALA A 65 8.21 -1.70 6.93
C ALA A 65 8.02 -2.03 5.47
N SER A 66 6.80 -1.87 5.00
CA SER A 66 6.44 -1.99 3.59
C SER A 66 5.31 -1.02 3.24
N ALA A 67 5.25 -0.66 1.97
CA ALA A 67 4.13 0.06 1.35
C ALA A 67 3.95 -0.45 -0.07
N ALA A 68 2.72 -0.64 -0.49
CA ALA A 68 2.37 -1.11 -1.83
C ALA A 68 1.43 -0.14 -2.51
N ALA A 69 1.52 -0.04 -3.82
CA ALA A 69 0.53 0.65 -4.63
C ALA A 69 0.30 -0.08 -5.95
N THR A 70 -0.93 -0.06 -6.40
CA THR A 70 -1.30 -0.53 -7.74
C THR A 70 -1.61 0.66 -8.63
N ILE A 71 -1.14 0.61 -9.88
CA ILE A 71 -1.41 1.64 -10.89
C ILE A 71 -2.48 1.13 -11.83
N ALA A 72 -3.48 1.97 -12.08
CA ALA A 72 -4.52 1.71 -13.06
C ALA A 72 -4.64 2.89 -14.02
N THR A 73 -4.93 2.61 -15.29
CA THR A 73 -5.29 3.62 -16.26
C THR A 73 -6.82 3.73 -16.28
N ARG A 74 -7.31 4.91 -15.92
CA ARG A 74 -8.74 5.22 -15.92
C ARG A 74 -9.10 5.97 -17.20
N LEU A 75 -10.20 6.70 -17.18
CA LEU A 75 -10.57 7.58 -18.29
C LEU A 75 -9.95 8.97 -18.07
N ALA A 76 -9.39 9.54 -19.12
CA ALA A 76 -8.78 10.86 -19.08
C ALA A 76 -9.79 11.94 -18.72
N GLY A 77 -9.32 12.94 -17.97
CA GLY A 77 -10.07 14.12 -17.62
C GLY A 77 -9.27 15.39 -17.86
N PRO A 78 -9.89 16.58 -17.71
CA PRO A 78 -9.20 17.85 -17.96
C PRO A 78 -7.92 18.06 -17.15
N ASN A 79 -7.88 17.54 -15.93
CA ASN A 79 -6.72 17.64 -15.03
C ASN A 79 -5.98 16.32 -14.86
N ASN A 80 -6.27 15.33 -15.69
CA ASN A 80 -5.64 14.02 -15.64
C ASN A 80 -5.54 13.42 -17.05
N LEU A 81 -4.60 13.91 -17.82
CA LEU A 81 -4.43 13.51 -19.22
C LEU A 81 -3.85 12.11 -19.36
N SER A 82 -2.91 11.71 -18.48
CA SER A 82 -2.37 10.35 -18.50
C SER A 82 -3.42 9.31 -18.08
N ALA A 83 -4.41 9.73 -17.32
CA ALA A 83 -5.44 8.87 -16.72
C ALA A 83 -4.86 7.79 -15.78
N ARG A 84 -3.58 7.88 -15.44
CA ARG A 84 -2.90 6.93 -14.55
C ARG A 84 -3.09 7.37 -13.10
N THR A 85 -3.64 6.46 -12.30
CA THR A 85 -3.86 6.67 -10.86
C THR A 85 -3.25 5.51 -10.08
N ALA A 86 -2.79 5.79 -8.88
CA ALA A 86 -2.29 4.77 -7.97
C ALA A 86 -3.18 4.68 -6.73
N TYR A 87 -3.36 3.47 -6.24
CA TYR A 87 -4.03 3.19 -4.98
C TYR A 87 -3.06 2.53 -4.02
N VAL A 88 -2.86 3.15 -2.87
CA VAL A 88 -1.91 2.68 -1.85
C VAL A 88 -2.62 1.72 -0.90
N GLN A 89 -1.99 0.58 -0.68
CA GLN A 89 -2.44 -0.46 0.26
C GLN A 89 -1.23 -1.03 1.00
N TRP A 90 -1.51 -1.81 2.05
CA TRP A 90 -0.49 -2.56 2.78
C TRP A 90 0.65 -1.69 3.31
N VAL A 91 0.33 -0.49 3.78
CA VAL A 91 1.30 0.33 4.49
C VAL A 91 1.39 -0.19 5.92
N ALA A 92 2.52 -0.75 6.26
CA ALA A 92 2.70 -1.39 7.55
C ALA A 92 4.13 -1.23 8.07
N THR A 93 4.25 -1.06 9.38
CA THR A 93 5.53 -1.10 10.08
C THR A 93 5.45 -2.18 11.14
N ASP A 94 6.50 -2.99 11.24
CA ASP A 94 6.60 -4.01 12.27
C ASP A 94 6.43 -3.37 13.65
N PRO A 95 5.64 -3.96 14.57
CA PRO A 95 5.40 -3.37 15.87
C PRO A 95 6.65 -2.99 16.66
N ASP A 96 7.72 -3.78 16.54
CA ASP A 96 9.00 -3.52 17.23
C ASP A 96 9.87 -2.46 16.53
N ALA A 97 9.47 -2.00 15.36
CA ALA A 97 10.21 -1.02 14.55
C ALA A 97 9.45 0.31 14.37
N ARG A 98 8.37 0.51 15.09
CA ARG A 98 7.56 1.74 14.99
C ARG A 98 8.29 2.96 15.52
N SER A 99 7.83 4.15 15.09
CA SER A 99 8.33 5.45 15.54
C SER A 99 9.80 5.70 15.20
N GLN A 100 10.33 5.03 14.17
CA GLN A 100 11.71 5.20 13.70
C GLN A 100 11.78 5.78 12.27
N GLY A 101 10.67 6.24 11.73
CA GLY A 101 10.60 6.86 10.40
C GLY A 101 10.55 5.88 9.24
N PHE A 102 10.39 4.59 9.47
CA PHE A 102 10.36 3.58 8.40
C PHE A 102 9.14 3.72 7.49
N GLY A 103 7.97 4.02 8.07
CA GLY A 103 6.75 4.29 7.29
C GLY A 103 6.92 5.47 6.34
N ARG A 104 7.55 6.55 6.81
CA ARG A 104 7.88 7.69 5.96
C ARG A 104 8.83 7.30 4.83
N ALA A 105 9.84 6.49 5.13
CA ALA A 105 10.83 6.07 4.14
C ALA A 105 10.19 5.27 2.99
N VAL A 106 9.35 4.28 3.31
CA VAL A 106 8.68 3.48 2.28
C VAL A 106 7.68 4.29 1.48
N MET A 107 6.93 5.19 2.13
CA MET A 107 5.97 6.05 1.43
C MET A 107 6.66 7.08 0.53
N THR A 108 7.77 7.66 0.96
CA THR A 108 8.55 8.58 0.13
C THR A 108 9.07 7.89 -1.13
N ALA A 109 9.61 6.68 -0.99
CA ALA A 109 10.07 5.90 -2.13
C ALA A 109 8.92 5.53 -3.08
N LEU A 110 7.77 5.13 -2.53
CA LEU A 110 6.58 4.80 -3.30
C LEU A 110 6.07 6.01 -4.10
N LEU A 111 5.99 7.17 -3.48
CA LEU A 111 5.53 8.38 -4.15
C LEU A 111 6.48 8.80 -5.28
N GLN A 112 7.79 8.64 -5.09
CA GLN A 112 8.76 8.89 -6.17
C GLN A 112 8.55 7.93 -7.34
N TRP A 113 8.31 6.66 -7.06
CA TRP A 113 7.97 5.68 -8.10
C TRP A 113 6.71 6.09 -8.87
N CYS A 114 5.68 6.57 -8.18
CA CYS A 114 4.47 7.07 -8.83
C CYS A 114 4.76 8.25 -9.77
N VAL A 115 5.65 9.17 -9.36
CA VAL A 115 6.09 10.27 -10.22
C VAL A 115 6.78 9.73 -11.48
N ASP A 116 7.70 8.79 -11.32
CA ASP A 116 8.45 8.19 -12.41
C ASP A 116 7.54 7.41 -13.39
N GLU A 117 6.42 6.89 -12.90
CA GLU A 117 5.42 6.17 -13.68
C GLU A 117 4.31 7.06 -14.28
N ASP A 118 4.48 8.38 -14.24
CA ASP A 118 3.53 9.37 -14.76
C ASP A 118 2.13 9.26 -14.14
N VAL A 119 2.07 8.94 -12.86
CA VAL A 119 0.83 8.91 -12.08
C VAL A 119 0.44 10.34 -11.69
N VAL A 120 -0.82 10.71 -11.88
CA VAL A 120 -1.32 12.05 -11.57
C VAL A 120 -1.92 12.11 -10.17
N TYR A 121 -2.68 11.09 -9.79
CA TYR A 121 -3.31 11.02 -8.47
C TYR A 121 -2.92 9.74 -7.75
N VAL A 122 -2.53 9.90 -6.48
CA VAL A 122 -2.30 8.78 -5.56
C VAL A 122 -3.37 8.87 -4.47
N GLU A 123 -4.12 7.80 -4.29
CA GLU A 123 -5.23 7.74 -3.33
C GLU A 123 -4.98 6.64 -2.30
N LEU A 124 -5.48 6.85 -1.11
CA LEU A 124 -5.48 5.87 -0.04
C LEU A 124 -6.64 6.13 0.93
N HIS A 125 -6.97 5.12 1.73
CA HIS A 125 -7.84 5.27 2.88
C HIS A 125 -6.98 5.26 4.14
N ALA A 126 -6.93 6.38 4.85
CA ALA A 126 -6.10 6.53 6.04
C ALA A 126 -6.83 5.99 7.27
N THR A 127 -6.10 5.22 8.09
CA THR A 127 -6.52 4.98 9.48
C THR A 127 -6.24 6.23 10.32
N GLU A 128 -6.91 6.36 11.47
CA GLU A 128 -6.66 7.47 12.38
C GLU A 128 -5.18 7.57 12.76
N ALA A 129 -4.54 6.43 13.04
CA ALA A 129 -3.12 6.39 13.40
C ALA A 129 -2.19 6.77 12.24
N GLY A 130 -2.54 6.45 11.01
CA GLY A 130 -1.71 6.72 9.82
C GLY A 130 -1.91 8.11 9.23
N GLU A 131 -3.03 8.75 9.49
CA GLU A 131 -3.42 10.02 8.85
C GLU A 131 -2.36 11.12 9.00
N PRO A 132 -1.74 11.37 10.19
CA PRO A 132 -0.74 12.42 10.33
C PRO A 132 0.44 12.26 9.36
N LEU A 133 0.93 11.06 9.18
CA LEU A 133 2.02 10.79 8.22
C LEU A 133 1.61 11.14 6.80
N TYR A 134 0.43 10.73 6.38
CA TYR A 134 -0.05 11.02 5.02
C TYR A 134 -0.24 12.50 4.78
N ARG A 135 -0.80 13.23 5.76
CA ARG A 135 -0.93 14.69 5.68
C ARG A 135 0.43 15.37 5.53
N ASP A 136 1.42 14.95 6.30
CA ASP A 136 2.79 15.45 6.20
C ASP A 136 3.43 15.19 4.84
N LEU A 137 3.02 14.11 4.17
CA LEU A 137 3.50 13.76 2.82
C LEU A 137 2.72 14.45 1.70
N GLY A 138 1.79 15.34 2.03
CA GLY A 138 1.05 16.12 1.05
C GLY A 138 -0.31 15.56 0.65
N PHE A 139 -0.77 14.49 1.28
CA PHE A 139 -2.13 13.99 1.04
C PHE A 139 -3.15 14.95 1.64
N THR A 140 -4.17 15.25 0.87
CA THR A 140 -5.27 16.14 1.25
C THR A 140 -6.60 15.43 1.01
N ASP A 141 -7.69 16.05 1.46
CA ASP A 141 -9.00 15.50 1.19
C ASP A 141 -9.25 15.45 -0.33
N ALA A 142 -9.81 14.33 -0.80
CA ALA A 142 -9.98 14.09 -2.23
C ALA A 142 -11.12 14.90 -2.87
N GLY A 143 -11.83 15.75 -2.10
CA GLY A 143 -12.97 16.52 -2.56
C GLY A 143 -14.26 15.73 -2.42
N PRO A 144 -14.87 15.22 -3.51
CA PRO A 144 -16.09 14.44 -3.42
C PRO A 144 -15.95 13.21 -2.53
N VAL A 145 -17.03 12.89 -1.79
CA VAL A 145 -17.06 11.73 -0.89
C VAL A 145 -16.92 10.44 -1.69
N ALA A 146 -15.99 9.58 -1.28
CA ALA A 146 -15.89 8.23 -1.81
C ALA A 146 -17.00 7.36 -1.25
N LEU A 147 -17.72 6.67 -2.13
CA LEU A 147 -18.78 5.74 -1.74
C LEU A 147 -18.40 4.33 -2.17
N ARG A 148 -18.79 3.34 -1.35
CA ARG A 148 -18.56 1.94 -1.61
C ARG A 148 -19.88 1.17 -1.58
N ASN A 149 -20.07 0.29 -2.55
CA ASN A 149 -21.13 -0.68 -2.53
C ASN A 149 -20.51 -2.08 -2.56
N ARG A 150 -20.84 -2.90 -1.55
CA ARG A 150 -20.42 -4.29 -1.52
C ARG A 150 -21.42 -5.14 -2.31
N LEU A 151 -21.06 -5.50 -3.55
CA LEU A 151 -21.99 -6.13 -4.47
C LEU A 151 -22.53 -7.49 -4.00
N ALA A 152 -21.84 -8.17 -3.10
CA ALA A 152 -22.35 -9.39 -2.48
C ALA A 152 -23.68 -9.14 -1.73
N ASP A 153 -23.83 -7.95 -1.12
CA ASP A 153 -25.05 -7.59 -0.38
C ASP A 153 -26.21 -7.26 -1.35
N VAL A 154 -25.89 -6.73 -2.53
CA VAL A 154 -26.90 -6.45 -3.57
C VAL A 154 -27.46 -7.73 -4.17
N ARG A 155 -26.63 -8.76 -4.34
CA ARG A 155 -27.07 -10.05 -4.90
C ARG A 155 -28.02 -10.84 -4.01
N GLN A 156 -28.10 -10.48 -2.72
CA GLN A 156 -28.98 -11.13 -1.74
C GLN A 156 -30.33 -10.45 -1.59
N SER A 157 -30.53 -9.29 -2.22
CA SER A 157 -31.77 -8.55 -2.26
C SER A 157 -32.49 -8.73 -3.60
#